data_2d66e5719d5edbe1fcefe0e7c07f1bdc
#
_entry.id   2d66e5719d5edbe1fcefe0e7c07f1bdc
#
_cell.length_a   1.000
_cell.length_b   1.000
_cell.length_c   1.000
_cell.angle_alpha   90.00
_cell.angle_beta   90.00
_cell.angle_gamma   90.00
#
_symmetry.space_group_name_H-M   'P 1'
#
loop_
_entity.id
_entity.type
_entity.pdbx_description
1 polymer ?
#
loop_
_entity_poly.entity_id
_entity_poly.type
_entity_poly.pdbx_seq_one_letter_code
_entity_poly.pdbx_strand_id
1 'polypeptide(L)'
;MQEQDTIASTTTPRPLPAAQKPGFFEKLTNWELWPATVLYAPLAPIWAWYSLRARSFWFFTPSNPTIPFGGYEGERKSEVYPQMPDGYYPRTILAKPGEDFEGLKKRMADAGFQYPFIVKPDVGRKGLLFRKIDTEAQLLEYHHYCPMDYLVQDLVDLPMELGVFHVRHPAKQQGQITGIILREALEVWGDGTATLRELIERHPQASKRAEDMCRRHEDKLGWIPADRERYVLSYAINRSRGARLHNLTSEADAELTAFFDKISLHSGAFFWGRYDVKCTSIADLKQGKNFAILEYNGAGASPSHIYHCGMSLWQAYAELLRHWRMLYEVSAWNNAHGHPYWPFWKGLRYLRAVNRHLDLLDQYD
;
A
#
# COMPACT_ATOMS: atom_id res chain seq x y z
N MET A 1 39.99 28.90 6.64
CA MET A 1 39.82 28.38 5.28
C MET A 1 40.06 26.90 5.39
N GLN A 2 39.02 26.15 5.70
CA GLN A 2 39.06 24.67 5.77
C GLN A 2 37.98 24.20 4.80
N GLU A 3 38.44 23.46 3.80
CA GLU A 3 37.64 22.81 2.78
C GLU A 3 36.74 21.75 3.44
N GLN A 4 35.44 21.85 3.21
CA GLN A 4 34.51 20.80 3.50
C GLN A 4 34.50 19.84 2.30
N ASP A 5 35.17 18.71 2.47
CA ASP A 5 35.09 17.57 1.56
C ASP A 5 33.68 16.97 1.57
N THR A 6 32.95 17.22 0.51
CA THR A 6 31.67 16.60 0.22
C THR A 6 31.92 15.16 -0.27
N ILE A 7 31.80 14.18 0.59
CA ILE A 7 31.89 12.76 0.21
C ILE A 7 30.57 12.39 -0.50
N ALA A 8 30.55 12.57 -1.81
CA ALA A 8 29.58 11.91 -2.69
C ALA A 8 30.03 10.44 -2.86
N SER A 9 29.47 9.58 -2.03
CA SER A 9 29.63 8.12 -2.17
C SER A 9 28.91 7.62 -3.42
N THR A 10 29.57 7.63 -4.56
CA THR A 10 29.14 6.91 -5.77
C THR A 10 29.47 5.43 -5.61
N THR A 11 28.67 4.70 -4.85
CA THR A 11 28.72 3.24 -4.87
C THR A 11 28.03 2.73 -6.13
N THR A 12 28.79 2.34 -7.12
CA THR A 12 28.36 1.59 -8.30
C THR A 12 27.63 0.33 -7.83
N PRO A 13 26.38 0.07 -8.24
CA PRO A 13 25.70 -1.17 -7.86
C PRO A 13 26.46 -2.36 -8.48
N ARG A 14 26.97 -3.22 -7.63
CA ARG A 14 27.58 -4.49 -8.04
C ARG A 14 26.50 -5.37 -8.64
N PRO A 15 26.69 -6.03 -9.81
CA PRO A 15 25.69 -6.96 -10.34
C PRO A 15 25.35 -8.01 -9.29
N LEU A 16 24.07 -8.08 -8.95
CA LEU A 16 23.58 -9.03 -7.95
C LEU A 16 23.52 -10.44 -8.58
N PRO A 17 23.94 -11.49 -7.87
CA PRO A 17 23.86 -12.86 -8.37
C PRO A 17 22.40 -13.23 -8.65
N ALA A 18 22.16 -14.02 -9.71
CA ALA A 18 20.85 -14.52 -10.08
C ALA A 18 20.15 -15.19 -8.88
N ALA A 19 18.93 -14.77 -8.58
CA ALA A 19 18.21 -15.30 -7.44
C ALA A 19 17.76 -16.74 -7.71
N GLN A 20 18.22 -17.67 -6.92
CA GLN A 20 17.72 -19.05 -6.89
C GLN A 20 16.32 -19.05 -6.24
N LYS A 21 15.40 -19.88 -6.77
CA LYS A 21 14.12 -20.11 -6.11
C LYS A 21 14.38 -20.70 -4.72
N PRO A 22 13.69 -20.20 -3.66
CA PRO A 22 13.91 -20.72 -2.32
C PRO A 22 13.67 -22.22 -2.26
N GLY A 23 14.62 -22.96 -1.71
CA GLY A 23 14.55 -24.41 -1.55
C GLY A 23 13.44 -24.83 -0.59
N PHE A 24 13.09 -26.11 -0.59
CA PHE A 24 12.05 -26.64 0.31
C PHE A 24 12.35 -26.36 1.78
N PHE A 25 13.56 -26.57 2.23
CA PHE A 25 13.99 -26.30 3.62
C PHE A 25 13.96 -24.81 3.96
N GLU A 26 14.33 -23.93 3.03
CA GLU A 26 14.24 -22.48 3.22
C GLU A 26 12.78 -22.02 3.39
N LYS A 27 11.86 -22.57 2.60
CA LYS A 27 10.42 -22.30 2.76
C LYS A 27 9.86 -22.80 4.09
N LEU A 28 10.40 -23.87 4.65
CA LEU A 28 9.96 -24.43 5.93
C LEU A 28 10.51 -23.63 7.12
N THR A 29 11.77 -23.19 7.05
CA THR A 29 12.48 -22.55 8.17
C THR A 29 12.34 -21.02 8.17
N ASN A 30 12.12 -20.41 7.01
CA ASN A 30 11.93 -18.97 6.89
C ASN A 30 10.44 -18.62 6.94
N TRP A 31 9.96 -18.23 8.13
CA TRP A 31 8.56 -17.87 8.36
C TRP A 31 8.07 -16.69 7.48
N GLU A 32 8.97 -15.83 7.02
CA GLU A 32 8.62 -14.73 6.12
C GLU A 32 8.09 -15.20 4.76
N LEU A 33 8.39 -16.44 4.37
CA LEU A 33 7.91 -17.08 3.15
C LEU A 33 6.58 -17.83 3.35
N TRP A 34 6.11 -17.94 4.60
CA TRP A 34 4.88 -18.67 4.88
C TRP A 34 3.64 -17.96 4.32
N PRO A 35 2.66 -18.72 3.82
CA PRO A 35 1.34 -18.17 3.53
C PRO A 35 0.75 -17.49 4.78
N ALA A 36 0.02 -16.39 4.59
CA ALA A 36 -0.60 -15.67 5.70
C ALA A 36 -1.47 -16.59 6.58
N THR A 37 -2.20 -17.53 5.97
CA THR A 37 -3.01 -18.52 6.71
C THR A 37 -2.18 -19.35 7.68
N VAL A 38 -0.97 -19.78 7.30
CA VAL A 38 -0.07 -20.55 8.16
C VAL A 38 0.50 -19.66 9.27
N LEU A 39 0.91 -18.43 8.93
CA LEU A 39 1.47 -17.48 9.90
C LEU A 39 0.44 -17.08 10.96
N TYR A 40 -0.80 -16.83 10.58
CA TYR A 40 -1.84 -16.35 11.49
C TYR A 40 -2.61 -17.47 12.22
N ALA A 41 -2.57 -18.71 11.75
CA ALA A 41 -3.30 -19.82 12.37
C ALA A 41 -3.02 -20.01 13.87
N PRO A 42 -1.74 -19.96 14.35
CA PRO A 42 -1.46 -20.07 15.78
C PRO A 42 -2.00 -18.92 16.63
N LEU A 43 -2.29 -17.77 16.02
CA LEU A 43 -2.84 -16.60 16.70
C LEU A 43 -4.38 -16.58 16.75
N ALA A 44 -5.04 -17.48 16.00
CA ALA A 44 -6.50 -17.54 15.92
C ALA A 44 -7.22 -17.65 17.29
N PRO A 45 -6.71 -18.36 18.31
CA PRO A 45 -7.32 -18.38 19.62
C PRO A 45 -7.38 -17.01 20.30
N ILE A 46 -6.37 -16.15 20.09
CA ILE A 46 -6.34 -14.79 20.63
C ILE A 46 -7.37 -13.90 19.94
N TRP A 47 -7.51 -14.03 18.60
CA TRP A 47 -8.58 -13.33 17.85
C TRP A 47 -9.96 -13.76 18.35
N ALA A 48 -10.17 -15.07 18.52
CA ALA A 48 -11.42 -15.61 19.08
C ALA A 48 -11.69 -15.08 20.50
N TRP A 49 -10.67 -14.97 21.33
CA TRP A 49 -10.79 -14.37 22.66
C TRP A 49 -11.27 -12.92 22.62
N TYR A 50 -10.71 -12.08 21.73
CA TYR A 50 -11.19 -10.70 21.55
C TYR A 50 -12.65 -10.66 21.05
N SER A 51 -13.02 -11.55 20.13
CA SER A 51 -14.40 -11.68 19.66
C SER A 51 -15.37 -12.04 20.78
N LEU A 52 -15.01 -13.00 21.63
CA LEU A 52 -15.81 -13.40 22.81
C LEU A 52 -15.92 -12.27 23.81
N ARG A 53 -14.80 -11.60 24.13
CA ARG A 53 -14.76 -10.48 25.07
C ARG A 53 -15.59 -9.28 24.58
N ALA A 54 -15.59 -9.00 23.29
CA ALA A 54 -16.42 -8.00 22.66
C ALA A 54 -17.88 -8.43 22.49
N ARG A 55 -18.22 -9.72 22.68
CA ARG A 55 -19.51 -10.32 22.29
C ARG A 55 -19.87 -10.03 20.83
N SER A 56 -18.88 -9.89 19.97
CA SER A 56 -19.03 -9.58 18.56
C SER A 56 -17.95 -10.25 17.74
N PHE A 57 -18.34 -10.98 16.68
CA PHE A 57 -17.42 -11.56 15.74
C PHE A 57 -16.64 -10.48 14.97
N TRP A 58 -17.28 -9.35 14.72
CA TRP A 58 -16.71 -8.21 14.00
C TRP A 58 -16.26 -7.10 14.95
N PHE A 59 -15.59 -7.46 16.05
CA PHE A 59 -15.18 -6.52 17.09
C PHE A 59 -14.31 -5.35 16.59
N PHE A 60 -13.64 -5.51 15.47
CA PHE A 60 -12.75 -4.50 14.89
C PHE A 60 -13.48 -3.41 14.10
N THR A 61 -14.78 -3.58 13.80
CA THR A 61 -15.50 -2.65 12.90
C THR A 61 -15.53 -1.20 13.35
N PRO A 62 -15.57 -0.85 14.64
CA PRO A 62 -15.52 0.55 15.05
C PRO A 62 -14.10 1.08 15.26
N SER A 63 -13.06 0.36 14.85
CA SER A 63 -11.68 0.90 14.94
C SER A 63 -11.48 2.16 14.11
N ASN A 64 -12.19 2.28 12.99
CA ASN A 64 -12.25 3.45 12.13
C ASN A 64 -13.73 3.64 11.73
N PRO A 65 -14.53 4.33 12.54
CA PRO A 65 -16.00 4.28 12.46
C PRO A 65 -16.59 4.87 11.18
N THR A 66 -15.88 5.74 10.49
CA THR A 66 -16.31 6.35 9.22
C THR A 66 -15.96 5.52 7.99
N ILE A 67 -15.16 4.46 8.16
CA ILE A 67 -14.78 3.56 7.07
C ILE A 67 -15.62 2.28 7.17
N PRO A 68 -16.30 1.87 6.10
CA PRO A 68 -17.05 0.62 6.09
C PRO A 68 -16.21 -0.56 6.59
N PHE A 69 -16.81 -1.37 7.47
CA PHE A 69 -16.17 -2.53 8.08
C PHE A 69 -14.84 -2.23 8.81
N GLY A 70 -14.68 -0.97 9.28
CA GLY A 70 -13.47 -0.47 9.94
C GLY A 70 -12.24 -0.38 9.02
N GLY A 71 -12.41 -0.51 7.71
CA GLY A 71 -11.32 -0.61 6.74
C GLY A 71 -10.59 -1.95 6.83
N TYR A 72 -11.33 -3.04 7.10
CA TYR A 72 -10.74 -4.38 7.08
C TYR A 72 -10.48 -4.87 5.66
N GLU A 73 -11.41 -4.64 4.77
CA GLU A 73 -11.31 -4.85 3.32
C GLU A 73 -12.50 -4.18 2.62
N GLY A 74 -12.31 -3.74 1.36
CA GLY A 74 -13.39 -3.20 0.54
C GLY A 74 -13.68 -1.71 0.75
N GLU A 75 -12.78 -0.99 1.41
CA GLU A 75 -12.88 0.46 1.55
C GLU A 75 -12.75 1.16 0.19
N ARG A 76 -13.63 2.16 -0.02
CA ARG A 76 -13.59 3.02 -1.20
C ARG A 76 -12.62 4.16 -0.99
N LYS A 77 -11.62 4.26 -1.84
CA LYS A 77 -10.63 5.35 -1.78
C LYS A 77 -11.29 6.72 -1.98
N SER A 78 -12.31 6.79 -2.83
CA SER A 78 -13.12 7.99 -3.06
C SER A 78 -13.86 8.48 -1.81
N GLU A 79 -14.19 7.60 -0.86
CA GLU A 79 -14.81 7.95 0.42
C GLU A 79 -13.79 8.25 1.52
N VAL A 80 -12.58 7.68 1.42
CA VAL A 80 -11.51 7.85 2.41
C VAL A 80 -10.75 9.16 2.20
N TYR A 81 -10.42 9.52 0.95
CA TYR A 81 -9.65 10.72 0.64
C TYR A 81 -10.26 12.02 1.20
N PRO A 82 -11.58 12.30 1.03
CA PRO A 82 -12.18 13.53 1.54
C PRO A 82 -12.18 13.67 3.08
N GLN A 83 -11.80 12.61 3.79
CA GLN A 83 -11.66 12.64 5.25
C GLN A 83 -10.26 13.08 5.70
N MET A 84 -9.33 13.30 4.76
CA MET A 84 -8.00 13.84 5.02
C MET A 84 -7.98 15.34 4.70
N PRO A 85 -7.01 16.10 5.25
CA PRO A 85 -6.84 17.49 4.87
C PRO A 85 -6.62 17.68 3.37
N ASP A 86 -7.16 18.74 2.81
CA ASP A 86 -6.97 19.08 1.41
C ASP A 86 -5.48 19.20 1.07
N GLY A 87 -5.10 18.68 -0.11
CA GLY A 87 -3.71 18.66 -0.56
C GLY A 87 -2.83 17.56 0.05
N TYR A 88 -3.37 16.70 0.94
CA TYR A 88 -2.63 15.58 1.51
C TYR A 88 -2.68 14.33 0.63
N TYR A 89 -3.58 14.26 -0.31
CA TYR A 89 -3.73 13.18 -1.27
C TYR A 89 -3.69 13.71 -2.71
N PRO A 90 -3.34 12.89 -3.70
CA PRO A 90 -3.27 13.33 -5.09
C PRO A 90 -4.65 13.71 -5.60
N ARG A 91 -4.72 14.71 -6.48
CA ARG A 91 -5.96 15.06 -7.18
C ARG A 91 -6.57 13.81 -7.81
N THR A 92 -7.86 13.62 -7.60
CA THR A 92 -8.54 12.37 -7.91
C THR A 92 -9.95 12.64 -8.45
N ILE A 93 -10.33 11.95 -9.52
CA ILE A 93 -11.69 11.92 -10.07
C ILE A 93 -12.21 10.47 -10.04
N LEU A 94 -13.43 10.29 -9.56
CA LEU A 94 -14.14 9.03 -9.66
C LEU A 94 -14.80 8.92 -11.05
N ALA A 95 -14.50 7.84 -11.75
CA ALA A 95 -15.13 7.46 -13.01
C ALA A 95 -15.96 6.19 -12.84
N LYS A 96 -17.08 6.10 -13.58
CA LYS A 96 -17.98 4.94 -13.51
C LYS A 96 -17.90 4.11 -14.79
N PRO A 97 -18.10 2.79 -14.70
CA PRO A 97 -18.17 1.94 -15.89
C PRO A 97 -19.26 2.44 -16.84
N GLY A 98 -18.93 2.57 -18.13
CA GLY A 98 -19.90 2.92 -19.16
C GLY A 98 -20.43 4.36 -19.11
N GLU A 99 -19.87 5.24 -18.27
CA GLU A 99 -20.22 6.67 -18.36
C GLU A 99 -19.72 7.27 -19.69
N ASP A 100 -20.26 8.44 -20.05
CA ASP A 100 -19.84 9.15 -21.26
C ASP A 100 -18.35 9.54 -21.17
N PHE A 101 -17.55 9.02 -22.10
CA PHE A 101 -16.10 9.25 -22.15
C PHE A 101 -15.74 10.72 -22.38
N GLU A 102 -16.51 11.42 -23.23
CA GLU A 102 -16.28 12.85 -23.47
C GLU A 102 -16.60 13.67 -22.20
N GLY A 103 -17.66 13.29 -21.48
CA GLY A 103 -17.98 13.87 -20.18
C GLY A 103 -16.89 13.63 -19.14
N LEU A 104 -16.27 12.45 -19.12
CA LEU A 104 -15.12 12.17 -18.25
C LEU A 104 -13.92 13.05 -18.64
N LYS A 105 -13.57 13.14 -19.93
CA LYS A 105 -12.48 14.00 -20.42
C LYS A 105 -12.71 15.46 -20.05
N LYS A 106 -13.94 15.95 -20.18
CA LYS A 106 -14.27 17.32 -19.80
C LYS A 106 -14.02 17.55 -18.30
N ARG A 107 -14.50 16.65 -17.42
CA ARG A 107 -14.24 16.74 -15.97
C ARG A 107 -12.75 16.71 -15.65
N MET A 108 -11.99 15.90 -16.37
CA MET A 108 -10.53 15.83 -16.21
C MET A 108 -9.86 17.15 -16.65
N ALA A 109 -10.26 17.69 -17.79
CA ALA A 109 -9.74 18.96 -18.28
C ALA A 109 -10.09 20.14 -17.35
N ASP A 110 -11.33 20.21 -16.88
CA ASP A 110 -11.81 21.22 -15.93
C ASP A 110 -11.04 21.14 -14.59
N ALA A 111 -10.64 19.93 -14.18
CA ALA A 111 -9.80 19.70 -13.01
C ALA A 111 -8.30 19.87 -13.29
N GLY A 112 -7.88 20.12 -14.53
CA GLY A 112 -6.49 20.39 -14.92
C GLY A 112 -5.60 19.14 -14.99
N PHE A 113 -6.15 17.95 -15.25
CA PHE A 113 -5.35 16.73 -15.44
C PHE A 113 -4.51 16.81 -16.71
N GLN A 114 -3.29 16.30 -16.62
CA GLN A 114 -2.37 16.17 -17.75
C GLN A 114 -1.74 14.77 -17.74
N TYR A 115 -1.41 14.25 -18.92
CA TYR A 115 -0.65 13.00 -19.03
C TYR A 115 0.80 13.20 -18.59
N PRO A 116 1.44 12.19 -17.95
CA PRO A 116 0.85 10.93 -17.53
C PRO A 116 0.10 11.05 -16.19
N PHE A 117 -0.90 10.22 -16.01
CA PHE A 117 -1.60 10.02 -14.74
C PHE A 117 -1.81 8.51 -14.49
N ILE A 118 -2.41 8.14 -13.37
CA ILE A 118 -2.75 6.75 -13.07
C ILE A 118 -4.26 6.53 -13.06
N VAL A 119 -4.64 5.30 -13.37
CA VAL A 119 -5.98 4.78 -13.12
C VAL A 119 -5.90 3.55 -12.22
N LYS A 120 -6.86 3.41 -11.32
CA LYS A 120 -6.94 2.27 -10.40
C LYS A 120 -8.39 2.07 -9.94
N PRO A 121 -8.84 0.84 -9.62
CA PRO A 121 -10.15 0.61 -9.03
C PRO A 121 -10.35 1.41 -7.75
N ASP A 122 -11.55 1.94 -7.53
CA ASP A 122 -11.92 2.62 -6.29
C ASP A 122 -11.85 1.66 -5.09
N VAL A 123 -12.39 0.45 -5.26
CA VAL A 123 -12.19 -0.68 -4.35
C VAL A 123 -11.25 -1.68 -5.01
N GLY A 124 -10.10 -1.96 -4.43
CA GLY A 124 -9.13 -2.89 -5.01
C GLY A 124 -8.02 -3.24 -4.05
N ARG A 125 -7.26 -4.27 -4.39
CA ARG A 125 -6.14 -4.78 -3.60
C ARG A 125 -4.92 -5.10 -4.47
N LYS A 126 -3.73 -5.12 -3.88
CA LYS A 126 -2.48 -5.61 -4.49
C LYS A 126 -2.12 -4.96 -5.84
N GLY A 127 -2.67 -3.79 -6.16
CA GLY A 127 -2.43 -3.08 -7.41
C GLY A 127 -3.08 -3.74 -8.63
N LEU A 128 -4.13 -4.56 -8.46
CA LEU A 128 -4.94 -5.08 -9.56
C LEU A 128 -5.53 -3.93 -10.37
N LEU A 129 -5.52 -4.05 -11.69
CA LEU A 129 -5.98 -3.02 -12.65
C LEU A 129 -5.36 -1.63 -12.43
N PHE A 130 -4.25 -1.53 -11.71
CA PHE A 130 -3.48 -0.28 -11.66
C PHE A 130 -2.74 -0.10 -12.97
N ARG A 131 -2.94 1.04 -13.64
CA ARG A 131 -2.26 1.38 -14.90
C ARG A 131 -1.78 2.83 -14.88
N LYS A 132 -0.60 3.05 -15.43
CA LYS A 132 -0.13 4.38 -15.83
C LYS A 132 -0.68 4.67 -17.22
N ILE A 133 -1.23 5.84 -17.41
CA ILE A 133 -1.85 6.30 -18.65
C ILE A 133 -1.02 7.43 -19.21
N ASP A 134 -0.44 7.20 -20.36
CA ASP A 134 0.39 8.18 -21.07
C ASP A 134 -0.34 8.84 -22.25
N THR A 135 -1.46 8.24 -22.75
CA THR A 135 -2.21 8.72 -23.89
C THR A 135 -3.73 8.56 -23.72
N GLU A 136 -4.50 9.34 -24.48
CA GLU A 136 -5.97 9.24 -24.51
C GLU A 136 -6.44 7.85 -24.98
N ALA A 137 -5.75 7.25 -25.93
CA ALA A 137 -6.09 5.90 -26.41
C ALA A 137 -6.02 4.86 -25.29
N GLN A 138 -4.99 4.92 -24.44
CA GLN A 138 -4.86 4.05 -23.29
C GLN A 138 -5.98 4.29 -22.25
N LEU A 139 -6.38 5.55 -22.04
CA LEU A 139 -7.49 5.87 -21.16
C LEU A 139 -8.81 5.32 -21.70
N LEU A 140 -9.07 5.48 -23.00
CA LEU A 140 -10.27 4.97 -23.66
C LEU A 140 -10.35 3.44 -23.56
N GLU A 141 -9.23 2.76 -23.82
CA GLU A 141 -9.12 1.31 -23.67
C GLU A 141 -9.46 0.88 -22.25
N TYR A 142 -8.82 1.52 -21.24
CA TYR A 142 -9.08 1.24 -19.85
C TYR A 142 -10.53 1.49 -19.46
N HIS A 143 -11.12 2.60 -19.93
CA HIS A 143 -12.51 2.97 -19.67
C HIS A 143 -13.51 1.93 -20.19
N HIS A 144 -13.27 1.40 -21.38
CA HIS A 144 -14.10 0.33 -21.95
C HIS A 144 -13.91 -1.03 -21.25
N TYR A 145 -12.69 -1.29 -20.79
CA TYR A 145 -12.31 -2.57 -20.23
C TYR A 145 -12.67 -2.71 -18.75
N CYS A 146 -12.59 -1.62 -17.97
CA CYS A 146 -12.79 -1.65 -16.52
C CYS A 146 -14.27 -1.82 -16.16
N PRO A 147 -14.66 -2.94 -15.51
CA PRO A 147 -16.07 -3.24 -15.24
C PRO A 147 -16.62 -2.58 -13.97
N MET A 148 -15.85 -1.73 -13.29
CA MET A 148 -16.19 -1.16 -11.99
C MET A 148 -15.77 0.29 -11.85
N ASP A 149 -16.26 0.95 -10.79
CA ASP A 149 -15.85 2.29 -10.42
C ASP A 149 -14.32 2.36 -10.27
N TYR A 150 -13.71 3.35 -10.90
CA TYR A 150 -12.27 3.55 -10.84
C TYR A 150 -11.90 5.02 -10.63
N LEU A 151 -10.69 5.25 -10.21
CA LEU A 151 -10.13 6.57 -9.97
C LEU A 151 -9.18 6.94 -11.11
N VAL A 152 -9.33 8.15 -11.64
CA VAL A 152 -8.28 8.86 -12.36
C VAL A 152 -7.56 9.72 -11.34
N GLN A 153 -6.25 9.57 -11.21
CA GLN A 153 -5.47 10.21 -10.16
C GLN A 153 -4.12 10.70 -10.69
N ASP A 154 -3.66 11.87 -10.22
CA ASP A 154 -2.33 12.37 -10.56
C ASP A 154 -1.24 11.33 -10.27
N LEU A 155 -0.30 11.19 -11.19
CA LEU A 155 0.90 10.39 -10.97
C LEU A 155 1.81 11.12 -9.97
N VAL A 156 2.01 10.51 -8.82
CA VAL A 156 2.94 11.02 -7.80
C VAL A 156 4.32 10.42 -8.07
N ASP A 157 5.23 11.23 -8.62
CA ASP A 157 6.62 10.85 -8.89
C ASP A 157 7.55 11.41 -7.80
N LEU A 158 7.46 10.81 -6.61
CA LEU A 158 8.34 11.10 -5.48
C LEU A 158 9.18 9.88 -5.13
N PRO A 159 10.46 10.07 -4.70
CA PRO A 159 11.45 8.99 -4.65
C PRO A 159 11.20 7.94 -3.57
N MET A 160 10.55 8.30 -2.47
CA MET A 160 10.32 7.40 -1.34
C MET A 160 8.85 7.00 -1.27
N GLU A 161 8.58 5.69 -1.13
CA GLU A 161 7.27 5.20 -0.76
C GLU A 161 7.32 4.53 0.60
N LEU A 162 6.62 5.11 1.56
CA LEU A 162 6.58 4.69 2.95
C LEU A 162 5.24 4.05 3.28
N GLY A 163 5.26 2.96 4.05
CA GLY A 163 4.12 2.48 4.78
C GLY A 163 4.27 2.83 6.25
N VAL A 164 3.47 3.75 6.76
CA VAL A 164 3.54 4.22 8.15
C VAL A 164 2.35 3.71 8.92
N PHE A 165 2.59 2.86 9.91
CA PHE A 165 1.55 2.36 10.78
C PHE A 165 1.37 3.30 11.98
N HIS A 166 0.21 3.92 12.06
CA HIS A 166 -0.13 4.88 13.10
C HIS A 166 -1.34 4.39 13.90
N VAL A 167 -1.27 4.55 15.20
CA VAL A 167 -2.36 4.21 16.13
C VAL A 167 -2.57 5.36 17.10
N ARG A 168 -3.80 5.85 17.20
CA ARG A 168 -4.21 6.84 18.19
C ARG A 168 -5.43 6.32 18.94
N HIS A 169 -5.31 6.15 20.25
CA HIS A 169 -6.48 5.81 21.06
C HIS A 169 -7.47 7.00 21.07
N PRO A 170 -8.79 6.77 20.86
CA PRO A 170 -9.76 7.87 20.73
C PRO A 170 -9.79 8.84 21.92
N ALA A 171 -9.51 8.36 23.14
CA ALA A 171 -9.41 9.20 24.33
C ALA A 171 -8.12 10.03 24.43
N LYS A 172 -7.19 9.90 23.47
CA LYS A 172 -5.89 10.57 23.52
C LYS A 172 -5.75 11.50 22.33
N GLN A 173 -5.10 12.65 22.57
CA GLN A 173 -4.72 13.58 21.51
C GLN A 173 -3.49 13.08 20.75
N GLN A 174 -2.59 12.38 21.45
CA GLN A 174 -1.35 11.87 20.92
C GLN A 174 -1.47 10.38 20.57
N GLY A 175 -1.06 10.05 19.37
CA GLY A 175 -0.92 8.67 18.88
C GLY A 175 0.50 8.15 19.01
N GLN A 176 0.77 7.08 18.28
CA GLN A 176 2.10 6.50 18.13
C GLN A 176 2.28 5.92 16.74
N ILE A 177 3.44 6.07 16.19
CA ILE A 177 3.88 5.31 15.03
C ILE A 177 4.45 3.99 15.56
N THR A 178 3.90 2.89 15.10
CA THR A 178 4.30 1.54 15.54
C THR A 178 5.23 0.86 14.56
N GLY A 179 5.30 1.35 13.33
CA GLY A 179 6.19 0.83 12.31
C GLY A 179 6.26 1.70 11.08
N ILE A 180 7.44 1.77 10.48
CA ILE A 180 7.69 2.44 9.22
C ILE A 180 8.42 1.47 8.31
N ILE A 181 7.93 1.30 7.08
CA ILE A 181 8.63 0.58 6.03
C ILE A 181 8.86 1.50 4.84
N LEU A 182 10.05 1.46 4.28
CA LEU A 182 10.34 1.96 2.95
C LEU A 182 10.10 0.81 1.96
N ARG A 183 9.37 1.08 0.91
CA ARG A 183 9.14 0.16 -0.20
C ARG A 183 9.95 0.63 -1.39
N GLU A 184 10.85 -0.20 -1.85
CA GLU A 184 11.57 0.05 -3.10
C GLU A 184 10.80 -0.53 -4.28
N ALA A 185 10.68 0.27 -5.34
CA ALA A 185 10.05 -0.17 -6.58
C ALA A 185 10.80 -1.36 -7.18
N LEU A 186 10.07 -2.24 -7.87
CA LEU A 186 10.71 -3.23 -8.71
C LEU A 186 11.18 -2.54 -9.99
N GLU A 187 12.49 -2.40 -10.15
CA GLU A 187 13.10 -1.68 -11.25
C GLU A 187 14.38 -2.38 -11.73
N VAL A 188 14.74 -2.13 -12.97
CA VAL A 188 16.00 -2.56 -13.55
C VAL A 188 16.79 -1.35 -14.02
N TRP A 189 18.10 -1.52 -14.08
CA TRP A 189 19.04 -0.51 -14.54
C TRP A 189 19.73 -1.02 -15.80
N GLY A 190 19.70 -0.22 -16.85
CA GLY A 190 20.38 -0.52 -18.09
C GLY A 190 21.89 -0.66 -17.89
N ASP A 191 22.49 -1.50 -18.70
CA ASP A 191 23.94 -1.66 -18.82
C ASP A 191 24.45 -1.32 -20.23
N GLY A 192 23.57 -0.77 -21.07
CA GLY A 192 23.84 -0.39 -22.46
C GLY A 192 24.01 -1.58 -23.41
N THR A 193 23.84 -2.82 -22.94
CA THR A 193 24.08 -4.05 -23.72
C THR A 193 22.96 -5.06 -23.64
N ALA A 194 22.39 -5.26 -22.44
CA ALA A 194 21.33 -6.24 -22.21
C ALA A 194 19.95 -5.68 -22.60
N THR A 195 19.14 -6.52 -23.19
CA THR A 195 17.72 -6.23 -23.43
C THR A 195 16.94 -6.17 -22.13
N LEU A 196 15.78 -5.48 -22.16
CA LEU A 196 14.88 -5.44 -21.00
C LEU A 196 14.48 -6.85 -20.52
N ARG A 197 14.27 -7.80 -21.43
CA ARG A 197 14.03 -9.20 -21.10
C ARG A 197 15.16 -9.78 -20.26
N GLU A 198 16.40 -9.65 -20.71
CA GLU A 198 17.57 -10.19 -20.01
C GLU A 198 17.77 -9.52 -18.65
N LEU A 199 17.51 -8.20 -18.54
CA LEU A 199 17.55 -7.49 -17.28
C LEU A 199 16.49 -8.00 -16.30
N ILE A 200 15.26 -8.27 -16.76
CA ILE A 200 14.18 -8.88 -15.94
C ILE A 200 14.61 -10.27 -15.46
N GLU A 201 15.13 -11.12 -16.37
CA GLU A 201 15.51 -12.49 -16.06
C GLU A 201 16.70 -12.58 -15.10
N ARG A 202 17.63 -11.61 -15.14
CA ARG A 202 18.78 -11.50 -14.22
C ARG A 202 18.40 -10.86 -12.88
N HIS A 203 17.29 -10.12 -12.80
CA HIS A 203 16.96 -9.37 -11.59
C HIS A 203 16.48 -10.30 -10.46
N PRO A 204 17.02 -10.20 -9.20
CA PRO A 204 16.76 -11.15 -8.11
C PRO A 204 15.29 -11.33 -7.74
N GLN A 205 14.44 -10.32 -7.91
CA GLN A 205 13.04 -10.37 -7.58
C GLN A 205 12.15 -10.51 -8.84
N ALA A 206 12.47 -9.81 -9.93
CA ALA A 206 11.68 -9.86 -11.17
C ALA A 206 11.76 -11.25 -11.82
N SER A 207 12.91 -11.93 -11.77
CA SER A 207 13.09 -13.28 -12.30
C SER A 207 12.15 -14.32 -11.69
N LYS A 208 11.72 -14.14 -10.44
CA LYS A 208 10.74 -15.02 -9.78
C LYS A 208 9.36 -14.96 -10.43
N ARG A 209 9.10 -13.93 -11.22
CA ARG A 209 7.85 -13.64 -11.93
C ARG A 209 8.14 -13.18 -13.37
N ALA A 210 9.20 -13.71 -13.98
CA ALA A 210 9.67 -13.26 -15.29
C ALA A 210 8.58 -13.31 -16.36
N GLU A 211 7.76 -14.36 -16.37
CA GLU A 211 6.65 -14.51 -17.31
C GLU A 211 5.63 -13.37 -17.20
N ASP A 212 5.18 -13.05 -15.99
CA ASP A 212 4.25 -11.94 -15.73
C ASP A 212 4.89 -10.57 -16.07
N MET A 213 6.16 -10.39 -15.69
CA MET A 213 6.87 -9.15 -16.02
C MET A 213 7.10 -8.99 -17.52
N CYS A 214 7.50 -10.04 -18.21
CA CYS A 214 7.67 -10.00 -19.65
C CYS A 214 6.35 -9.73 -20.38
N ARG A 215 5.25 -10.35 -19.98
CA ARG A 215 3.94 -10.07 -20.56
C ARG A 215 3.52 -8.61 -20.40
N ARG A 216 3.77 -8.00 -19.23
CA ARG A 216 3.42 -6.59 -18.94
C ARG A 216 4.24 -5.57 -19.74
N HIS A 217 5.42 -5.96 -20.21
CA HIS A 217 6.34 -5.11 -20.94
C HIS A 217 6.67 -5.68 -22.32
N GLU A 218 5.73 -6.43 -22.92
CA GLU A 218 5.92 -7.18 -24.16
C GLU A 218 6.41 -6.28 -25.30
N ASP A 219 5.89 -5.07 -25.37
CA ASP A 219 6.25 -4.04 -26.36
C ASP A 219 7.71 -3.53 -26.27
N LYS A 220 8.36 -3.73 -25.11
CA LYS A 220 9.71 -3.22 -24.83
C LYS A 220 10.74 -4.30 -24.54
N LEU A 221 10.41 -5.57 -24.64
CA LEU A 221 11.34 -6.66 -24.24
C LEU A 221 12.64 -6.67 -25.03
N GLY A 222 12.61 -6.24 -26.30
CA GLY A 222 13.80 -6.12 -27.15
C GLY A 222 14.57 -4.81 -26.99
N TRP A 223 14.06 -3.86 -26.22
CA TRP A 223 14.72 -2.59 -26.01
C TRP A 223 15.95 -2.76 -25.09
N ILE A 224 17.03 -2.08 -25.42
CA ILE A 224 18.28 -2.04 -24.66
C ILE A 224 18.33 -0.68 -23.94
N PRO A 225 18.07 -0.63 -22.62
CA PRO A 225 18.20 0.61 -21.85
C PRO A 225 19.66 1.08 -21.84
N ALA A 226 19.88 2.40 -21.92
CA ALA A 226 21.21 2.98 -21.84
C ALA A 226 21.91 2.63 -20.50
N ASP A 227 23.24 2.75 -20.46
CA ASP A 227 23.97 2.54 -19.21
C ASP A 227 23.43 3.47 -18.13
N ARG A 228 23.10 2.90 -16.96
CA ARG A 228 22.47 3.56 -15.81
C ARG A 228 21.08 4.15 -16.08
N GLU A 229 20.44 3.79 -17.17
CA GLU A 229 19.05 4.17 -17.39
C GLU A 229 18.14 3.33 -16.48
N ARG A 230 17.33 4.04 -15.68
CA ARG A 230 16.36 3.44 -14.74
C ARG A 230 15.07 3.09 -15.47
N TYR A 231 14.64 1.84 -15.37
CA TYR A 231 13.33 1.42 -15.86
C TYR A 231 12.51 0.75 -14.76
N VAL A 232 11.35 1.34 -14.44
CA VAL A 232 10.43 0.85 -13.39
C VAL A 232 9.56 -0.26 -13.97
N LEU A 233 9.69 -1.47 -13.45
CA LEU A 233 8.91 -2.65 -13.85
C LEU A 233 7.52 -2.68 -13.20
N SER A 234 7.32 -2.00 -12.08
CA SER A 234 6.02 -1.92 -11.42
C SER A 234 5.88 -0.65 -10.62
N TYR A 235 4.88 0.17 -10.96
CA TYR A 235 4.49 1.33 -10.16
C TYR A 235 3.61 0.94 -8.96
N ALA A 236 3.04 -0.27 -8.96
CA ALA A 236 2.34 -0.82 -7.81
C ALA A 236 3.35 -1.50 -6.87
N ILE A 237 3.85 -0.74 -5.90
CA ILE A 237 4.94 -1.16 -5.02
C ILE A 237 4.39 -1.91 -3.81
N ASN A 238 4.28 -3.23 -3.93
CA ASN A 238 3.88 -4.08 -2.82
C ASN A 238 4.68 -5.39 -2.77
N ARG A 239 4.70 -6.04 -1.60
CA ARG A 239 5.45 -7.28 -1.37
C ARG A 239 5.05 -8.39 -2.34
N SER A 240 3.76 -8.52 -2.67
CA SER A 240 3.26 -9.54 -3.59
C SER A 240 3.73 -9.31 -5.03
N ARG A 241 4.18 -8.09 -5.36
CA ARG A 241 4.73 -7.72 -6.67
C ARG A 241 6.27 -7.60 -6.66
N GLY A 242 6.94 -8.06 -5.58
CA GLY A 242 8.40 -8.15 -5.51
C GLY A 242 9.11 -6.91 -4.97
N ALA A 243 8.39 -5.95 -4.39
CA ALA A 243 9.01 -4.81 -3.73
C ALA A 243 9.93 -5.25 -2.58
N ARG A 244 11.08 -4.62 -2.45
CA ARG A 244 11.92 -4.74 -1.26
C ARG A 244 11.37 -3.86 -0.16
N LEU A 245 11.43 -4.37 1.07
CA LEU A 245 10.99 -3.65 2.25
C LEU A 245 12.19 -3.39 3.16
N HIS A 246 12.33 -2.14 3.62
CA HIS A 246 13.34 -1.75 4.60
C HIS A 246 12.62 -1.19 5.82
N ASN A 247 12.97 -1.70 6.99
CA ASN A 247 12.41 -1.21 8.24
C ASN A 247 13.08 0.11 8.63
N LEU A 248 12.29 1.17 8.67
CA LEU A 248 12.71 2.52 9.09
C LEU A 248 12.00 2.94 10.39
N THR A 249 11.54 1.98 11.21
CA THR A 249 10.81 2.30 12.45
C THR A 249 11.64 3.15 13.43
N SER A 250 12.96 3.10 13.36
CA SER A 250 13.86 3.96 14.13
C SER A 250 13.73 5.46 13.79
N GLU A 251 13.19 5.80 12.61
CA GLU A 251 12.91 7.19 12.21
C GLU A 251 11.62 7.78 12.84
N ALA A 252 10.86 6.92 13.55
CA ALA A 252 9.66 7.36 14.25
C ALA A 252 10.04 8.23 15.45
N ASP A 253 9.69 9.50 15.39
CA ASP A 253 9.85 10.47 16.48
C ASP A 253 8.56 11.24 16.77
N ALA A 254 8.65 12.18 17.70
CA ALA A 254 7.50 12.99 18.11
C ALA A 254 6.99 13.90 16.97
N GLU A 255 7.87 14.41 16.12
CA GLU A 255 7.51 15.32 15.02
C GLU A 255 6.75 14.56 13.92
N LEU A 256 7.27 13.40 13.51
CA LEU A 256 6.58 12.55 12.54
C LEU A 256 5.25 12.02 13.10
N THR A 257 5.21 11.66 14.39
CA THR A 257 3.97 11.24 15.05
C THR A 257 2.93 12.36 15.04
N ALA A 258 3.33 13.59 15.35
CA ALA A 258 2.44 14.76 15.34
C ALA A 258 1.87 15.04 13.94
N PHE A 259 2.64 14.80 12.88
CA PHE A 259 2.14 14.91 11.51
C PHE A 259 0.96 13.94 11.26
N PHE A 260 1.08 12.67 11.64
CA PHE A 260 -0.01 11.69 11.47
C PHE A 260 -1.16 11.89 12.47
N ASP A 261 -0.87 12.40 13.68
CA ASP A 261 -1.90 12.81 14.64
C ASP A 261 -2.80 13.90 14.07
N LYS A 262 -2.22 14.89 13.36
CA LYS A 262 -2.99 15.94 12.68
C LYS A 262 -4.00 15.36 11.69
N ILE A 263 -3.62 14.34 10.92
CA ILE A 263 -4.54 13.67 9.96
C ILE A 263 -5.63 12.91 10.72
N SER A 264 -5.23 12.12 11.72
CA SER A 264 -6.17 11.35 12.55
C SER A 264 -7.17 12.24 13.30
N LEU A 265 -6.72 13.41 13.78
CA LEU A 265 -7.58 14.39 14.45
C LEU A 265 -8.50 15.12 13.47
N HIS A 266 -8.01 15.44 12.25
CA HIS A 266 -8.82 16.06 11.21
C HIS A 266 -9.98 15.16 10.80
N SER A 267 -9.70 13.90 10.51
CA SER A 267 -10.76 12.92 10.19
C SER A 267 -11.69 12.63 11.36
N GLY A 268 -11.18 12.76 12.60
CA GLY A 268 -11.88 12.37 13.82
C GLY A 268 -12.14 10.87 13.96
N ALA A 269 -11.70 10.06 12.99
CA ALA A 269 -12.10 8.65 12.87
C ALA A 269 -11.00 7.68 12.41
N PHE A 270 -9.81 8.16 12.05
CA PHE A 270 -8.69 7.30 11.67
C PHE A 270 -7.82 6.98 12.89
N PHE A 271 -8.21 5.93 13.61
CA PHE A 271 -7.57 5.62 14.89
C PHE A 271 -6.55 4.49 14.81
N TRP A 272 -6.67 3.58 13.85
CA TRP A 272 -5.81 2.42 13.72
C TRP A 272 -5.63 2.05 12.25
N GLY A 273 -4.42 2.17 11.73
CA GLY A 273 -4.19 1.82 10.33
C GLY A 273 -2.81 2.19 9.81
N ARG A 274 -2.60 1.87 8.53
CA ARG A 274 -1.37 2.16 7.81
C ARG A 274 -1.64 3.16 6.70
N TYR A 275 -0.89 4.24 6.72
CA TYR A 275 -0.81 5.19 5.62
C TYR A 275 0.26 4.75 4.63
N ASP A 276 -0.09 4.67 3.36
CA ASP A 276 0.86 4.47 2.28
C ASP A 276 1.13 5.86 1.66
N VAL A 277 2.36 6.35 1.79
CA VAL A 277 2.74 7.75 1.53
C VAL A 277 3.92 7.79 0.59
N LYS A 278 3.86 8.64 -0.45
CA LYS A 278 5.05 9.05 -1.20
C LYS A 278 5.57 10.38 -0.69
N CYS A 279 6.88 10.53 -0.58
CA CYS A 279 7.53 11.77 -0.15
C CYS A 279 8.93 11.92 -0.75
N THR A 280 9.45 13.14 -0.70
CA THR A 280 10.84 13.40 -1.10
C THR A 280 11.83 12.91 -0.04
N SER A 281 11.49 13.13 1.23
CA SER A 281 12.29 12.69 2.38
C SER A 281 11.41 12.60 3.64
N ILE A 282 11.89 11.88 4.66
CA ILE A 282 11.21 11.85 5.96
C ILE A 282 11.23 13.24 6.61
N ALA A 283 12.27 14.01 6.40
CA ALA A 283 12.37 15.37 6.91
C ALA A 283 11.30 16.29 6.31
N ASP A 284 11.05 16.20 4.99
CA ASP A 284 9.96 16.93 4.33
C ASP A 284 8.59 16.48 4.83
N LEU A 285 8.41 15.17 4.99
CA LEU A 285 7.16 14.59 5.50
C LEU A 285 6.81 15.12 6.89
N LYS A 286 7.78 15.18 7.81
CA LYS A 286 7.60 15.78 9.14
C LYS A 286 7.09 17.20 9.07
N GLN A 287 7.59 17.99 8.11
CA GLN A 287 7.18 19.37 7.89
C GLN A 287 5.87 19.50 7.09
N GLY A 288 5.28 18.40 6.65
CA GLY A 288 4.08 18.41 5.79
C GLY A 288 4.34 18.97 4.40
N LYS A 289 5.52 18.74 3.84
CA LYS A 289 5.95 19.21 2.52
C LYS A 289 6.31 18.04 1.60
N ASN A 290 6.16 18.24 0.30
CA ASN A 290 6.64 17.31 -0.75
C ASN A 290 6.23 15.86 -0.48
N PHE A 291 4.95 15.63 -0.19
CA PHE A 291 4.38 14.30 0.05
C PHE A 291 2.99 14.17 -0.56
N ALA A 292 2.54 12.93 -0.69
CA ALA A 292 1.15 12.59 -0.98
C ALA A 292 0.78 11.25 -0.33
N ILE A 293 -0.39 11.21 0.33
CA ILE A 293 -0.96 9.98 0.88
C ILE A 293 -1.69 9.25 -0.24
N LEU A 294 -1.19 8.07 -0.60
CA LEU A 294 -1.73 7.26 -1.70
C LEU A 294 -2.90 6.39 -1.27
N GLU A 295 -2.91 5.97 0.01
CA GLU A 295 -3.91 5.06 0.56
C GLU A 295 -3.87 5.09 2.10
N TYR A 296 -5.03 4.86 2.71
CA TYR A 296 -5.14 4.53 4.12
C TYR A 296 -5.79 3.16 4.24
N ASN A 297 -5.12 2.24 4.92
CA ASN A 297 -5.56 0.87 5.15
C ASN A 297 -5.93 0.73 6.63
N GLY A 298 -7.20 0.47 6.93
CA GLY A 298 -7.71 0.37 8.30
C GLY A 298 -7.48 -1.00 8.96
N ALA A 299 -8.52 -1.57 9.56
CA ALA A 299 -8.46 -2.79 10.39
C ALA A 299 -7.83 -4.02 9.71
N GLY A 300 -7.82 -4.07 8.37
CA GLY A 300 -7.16 -5.12 7.59
C GLY A 300 -5.67 -4.90 7.35
N ALA A 301 -5.12 -3.75 7.75
CA ALA A 301 -3.71 -3.47 7.55
C ALA A 301 -2.82 -4.45 8.33
N SER A 302 -1.86 -5.05 7.64
CA SER A 302 -0.82 -5.83 8.31
C SER A 302 0.34 -4.93 8.74
N PRO A 303 0.92 -5.13 9.94
CA PRO A 303 2.13 -4.45 10.39
C PRO A 303 3.35 -4.94 9.59
N SER A 304 3.49 -4.43 8.36
CA SER A 304 4.46 -4.93 7.38
C SER A 304 5.92 -4.76 7.80
N HIS A 305 6.20 -3.95 8.82
CA HIS A 305 7.55 -3.75 9.38
C HIS A 305 8.10 -4.98 10.10
N ILE A 306 7.29 -6.03 10.31
CA ILE A 306 7.79 -7.31 10.80
C ILE A 306 8.61 -8.08 9.76
N TYR A 307 8.42 -7.79 8.47
CA TYR A 307 9.10 -8.50 7.38
C TYR A 307 10.41 -7.84 6.99
N HIS A 308 11.38 -8.63 6.56
CA HIS A 308 12.68 -8.20 6.03
C HIS A 308 13.51 -7.34 7.00
N CYS A 309 13.31 -7.53 8.31
CA CYS A 309 14.03 -6.81 9.36
C CYS A 309 14.79 -7.73 10.32
N GLY A 310 14.89 -9.02 10.00
CA GLY A 310 15.60 -9.99 10.83
C GLY A 310 14.88 -10.40 12.12
N MET A 311 13.57 -10.10 12.25
CA MET A 311 12.78 -10.56 13.40
C MET A 311 12.66 -12.08 13.41
N SER A 312 12.81 -12.67 14.58
CA SER A 312 12.40 -14.05 14.79
C SER A 312 10.88 -14.19 14.72
N LEU A 313 10.38 -15.41 14.47
CA LEU A 313 8.93 -15.68 14.45
C LEU A 313 8.24 -15.23 15.75
N TRP A 314 8.89 -15.42 16.90
CA TRP A 314 8.33 -15.03 18.19
C TRP A 314 8.22 -13.51 18.37
N GLN A 315 9.21 -12.76 17.87
CA GLN A 315 9.16 -11.29 17.84
C GLN A 315 8.04 -10.80 16.91
N ALA A 316 7.91 -11.42 15.75
CA ALA A 316 6.82 -11.10 14.82
C ALA A 316 5.45 -11.40 15.44
N TYR A 317 5.29 -12.52 16.13
CA TYR A 317 4.05 -12.83 16.86
C TYR A 317 3.77 -11.85 18.00
N ALA A 318 4.76 -11.46 18.77
CA ALA A 318 4.60 -10.46 19.83
C ALA A 318 4.12 -9.12 19.23
N GLU A 319 4.67 -8.72 18.07
CA GLU A 319 4.28 -7.49 17.39
C GLU A 319 2.86 -7.57 16.81
N LEU A 320 2.48 -8.69 16.19
CA LEU A 320 1.12 -8.94 15.73
C LEU A 320 0.11 -8.90 16.88
N LEU A 321 0.41 -9.53 17.99
CA LEU A 321 -0.46 -9.53 19.18
C LEU A 321 -0.56 -8.14 19.81
N ARG A 322 0.52 -7.36 19.83
CA ARG A 322 0.52 -5.96 20.26
C ARG A 322 -0.45 -5.13 19.41
N HIS A 323 -0.41 -5.30 18.10
CA HIS A 323 -1.30 -4.59 17.16
C HIS A 323 -2.77 -5.02 17.33
N TRP A 324 -3.04 -6.30 17.50
CA TRP A 324 -4.40 -6.80 17.75
C TRP A 324 -4.97 -6.31 19.08
N ARG A 325 -4.12 -6.21 20.11
CA ARG A 325 -4.52 -5.61 21.36
C ARG A 325 -4.93 -4.15 21.20
N MET A 326 -4.12 -3.34 20.52
CA MET A 326 -4.43 -1.94 20.26
C MET A 326 -5.70 -1.80 19.42
N LEU A 327 -5.86 -2.64 18.38
CA LEU A 327 -7.08 -2.70 17.57
C LEU A 327 -8.32 -2.96 18.44
N TYR A 328 -8.23 -3.93 19.33
CA TYR A 328 -9.30 -4.25 20.26
C TYR A 328 -9.60 -3.08 21.21
N GLU A 329 -8.59 -2.47 21.81
CA GLU A 329 -8.74 -1.36 22.77
C GLU A 329 -9.41 -0.15 22.11
N VAL A 330 -8.97 0.25 20.92
CA VAL A 330 -9.59 1.31 20.11
C VAL A 330 -11.05 0.98 19.77
N SER A 331 -11.29 -0.23 19.31
CA SER A 331 -12.64 -0.68 18.91
C SER A 331 -13.60 -0.75 20.10
N ALA A 332 -13.14 -1.27 21.22
CA ALA A 332 -13.94 -1.37 22.44
C ALA A 332 -14.30 0.02 22.99
N TRP A 333 -13.37 0.97 22.94
CA TRP A 333 -13.63 2.34 23.31
C TRP A 333 -14.70 2.96 22.40
N ASN A 334 -14.54 2.90 21.10
CA ASN A 334 -15.48 3.47 20.16
C ASN A 334 -16.87 2.82 20.26
N ASN A 335 -16.93 1.50 20.50
CA ASN A 335 -18.20 0.83 20.74
C ASN A 335 -18.91 1.35 21.98
N ALA A 336 -18.20 1.64 23.06
CA ALA A 336 -18.75 2.21 24.29
C ALA A 336 -19.18 3.69 24.11
N HIS A 337 -18.70 4.38 23.05
CA HIS A 337 -18.93 5.81 22.78
C HIS A 337 -19.77 6.07 21.52
N GLY A 338 -20.69 5.16 21.18
CA GLY A 338 -21.69 5.40 20.15
C GLY A 338 -21.40 4.80 18.77
N HIS A 339 -20.32 4.04 18.61
CA HIS A 339 -20.00 3.35 17.36
C HIS A 339 -20.15 1.83 17.50
N PRO A 340 -21.37 1.26 17.39
CA PRO A 340 -21.61 -0.15 17.71
C PRO A 340 -20.88 -1.09 16.77
N TYR A 341 -20.48 -2.26 17.29
CA TYR A 341 -20.02 -3.36 16.47
C TYR A 341 -21.05 -3.74 15.42
N TRP A 342 -20.59 -4.09 14.23
CA TRP A 342 -21.51 -4.55 13.19
C TRP A 342 -22.19 -5.86 13.59
N PRO A 343 -23.50 -5.99 13.33
CA PRO A 343 -24.22 -7.26 13.46
C PRO A 343 -23.59 -8.33 12.57
N PHE A 344 -23.59 -9.58 13.04
CA PHE A 344 -22.97 -10.71 12.34
C PHE A 344 -23.37 -10.80 10.87
N TRP A 345 -24.67 -10.76 10.59
CA TRP A 345 -25.21 -10.87 9.24
C TRP A 345 -24.88 -9.67 8.35
N LYS A 346 -24.74 -8.49 8.92
CA LYS A 346 -24.31 -7.29 8.16
C LYS A 346 -22.87 -7.47 7.68
N GLY A 347 -21.95 -7.86 8.56
CA GLY A 347 -20.56 -8.08 8.19
C GLY A 347 -20.38 -9.23 7.21
N LEU A 348 -21.12 -10.32 7.39
CA LEU A 348 -21.07 -11.47 6.48
C LEU A 348 -21.56 -11.12 5.06
N ARG A 349 -22.64 -10.36 4.95
CA ARG A 349 -23.11 -9.88 3.63
C ARG A 349 -22.11 -8.95 2.97
N TYR A 350 -21.53 -8.04 3.75
CA TYR A 350 -20.51 -7.12 3.26
C TYR A 350 -19.30 -7.87 2.72
N LEU A 351 -18.71 -8.78 3.51
CA LEU A 351 -17.56 -9.59 3.07
C LEU A 351 -17.86 -10.40 1.80
N ARG A 352 -19.04 -11.00 1.70
CA ARG A 352 -19.42 -11.72 0.49
C ARG A 352 -19.52 -10.82 -0.73
N ALA A 353 -20.00 -9.58 -0.55
CA ALA A 353 -20.07 -8.60 -1.62
C ALA A 353 -18.65 -8.14 -2.05
N VAL A 354 -17.79 -7.85 -1.07
CA VAL A 354 -16.39 -7.48 -1.33
C VAL A 354 -15.64 -8.61 -2.01
N ASN A 355 -15.75 -9.85 -1.54
CA ASN A 355 -15.06 -10.99 -2.17
C ASN A 355 -15.50 -11.17 -3.63
N ARG A 356 -16.80 -11.11 -3.93
CA ARG A 356 -17.28 -11.17 -5.32
C ARG A 356 -16.73 -10.05 -6.19
N HIS A 357 -16.60 -8.83 -5.63
CA HIS A 357 -16.01 -7.71 -6.33
C HIS A 357 -14.51 -7.95 -6.60
N LEU A 358 -13.77 -8.48 -5.62
CA LEU A 358 -12.35 -8.79 -5.76
C LEU A 358 -12.10 -9.96 -6.71
N ASP A 359 -12.96 -10.98 -6.69
CA ASP A 359 -12.91 -12.10 -7.64
C ASP A 359 -13.15 -11.61 -9.09
N LEU A 360 -14.03 -10.62 -9.26
CA LEU A 360 -14.22 -9.98 -10.56
C LEU A 360 -12.95 -9.22 -11.00
N LEU A 361 -12.33 -8.45 -10.08
CA LEU A 361 -11.05 -7.77 -10.38
C LEU A 361 -9.96 -8.74 -10.85
N ASP A 362 -9.82 -9.89 -10.18
CA ASP A 362 -8.82 -10.90 -10.52
C ASP A 362 -9.02 -11.49 -11.92
N GLN A 363 -10.23 -11.44 -12.49
CA GLN A 363 -10.53 -11.91 -13.85
C GLN A 363 -10.09 -10.90 -14.94
N TYR A 364 -9.94 -9.64 -14.59
CA TYR A 364 -9.63 -8.56 -15.53
C TYR A 364 -8.17 -8.07 -15.46
N ASP A 365 -7.35 -8.47 -14.47
CA ASP A 365 -5.93 -8.10 -14.38
C ASP A 365 -5.04 -9.05 -15.19
#